data_9c6d733b9177e5124fb6645da7ff86d4
#
_entry.id   9c6d733b9177e5124fb6645da7ff86d4
#
_cell.length_a   1.000
_cell.length_b   1.000
_cell.length_c   1.000
_cell.angle_alpha   90.00
_cell.angle_beta   90.00
_cell.angle_gamma   90.00
#
_symmetry.space_group_name_H-M   'P 1'
#
loop_
_entity.id
_entity.type
_entity.pdbx_description
1 polymer ?
#
loop_
_entity_poly.entity_id
_entity_poly.type
_entity_poly.pdbx_seq_one_letter_code
_entity_poly.pdbx_strand_id
1 'polypeptide(L)'
;MLFQPEIPPNTGNVARLCAGLGLRLNLIEPLGFQLNDRYLRRAGLDYWPLVDLKIWPDWPAFRAAWQGGRLWGTSARAGALYSAVKFSAADGLVFGPETRGLPPEVCADALLKVPLRPGIRSLNLATCVGLITGEALRQTGHWADPEGAA
;
A
#
# COMPACT_ATOMS: atom_id res chain seq x y z
N MET A 1 2.75 -1.03 1.65
CA MET A 1 2.50 -2.21 2.51
C MET A 1 1.03 -2.39 2.73
N LEU A 2 0.56 -3.64 2.71
CA LEU A 2 -0.80 -3.99 3.10
C LEU A 2 -0.75 -4.78 4.42
N PHE A 3 -1.39 -4.26 5.44
CA PHE A 3 -1.52 -4.92 6.74
C PHE A 3 -2.78 -5.77 6.74
N GLN A 4 -2.63 -7.08 6.84
CA GLN A 4 -3.71 -8.08 6.90
C GLN A 4 -4.81 -7.85 5.85
N PRO A 5 -4.47 -7.77 4.55
CA PRO A 5 -5.47 -7.54 3.51
C PRO A 5 -6.47 -8.71 3.44
N GLU A 6 -7.75 -8.40 3.18
CA GLU A 6 -8.85 -9.34 3.28
C GLU A 6 -9.41 -9.74 1.90
N ILE A 7 -9.29 -8.88 0.90
CA ILE A 7 -9.95 -9.05 -0.40
C ILE A 7 -8.92 -9.31 -1.50
N PRO A 8 -8.81 -10.57 -2.03
CA PRO A 8 -7.81 -10.96 -3.02
C PRO A 8 -7.74 -10.04 -4.26
N PRO A 9 -8.86 -9.64 -4.89
CA PRO A 9 -8.83 -8.71 -6.03
C PRO A 9 -8.18 -7.37 -5.73
N ASN A 10 -8.36 -6.82 -4.53
CA ASN A 10 -7.71 -5.56 -4.15
C ASN A 10 -6.20 -5.73 -4.06
N THR A 11 -5.74 -6.79 -3.40
CA THR A 11 -4.31 -7.11 -3.32
C THR A 11 -3.70 -7.36 -4.70
N GLY A 12 -4.40 -8.05 -5.59
CA GLY A 12 -3.98 -8.24 -6.97
C GLY A 12 -3.81 -6.92 -7.74
N ASN A 13 -4.77 -6.00 -7.61
CA ASN A 13 -4.68 -4.68 -8.23
C ASN A 13 -3.52 -3.85 -7.66
N VAL A 14 -3.27 -3.93 -6.34
CA VAL A 14 -2.11 -3.26 -5.72
C VAL A 14 -0.81 -3.89 -6.19
N ALA A 15 -0.74 -5.21 -6.30
CA ALA A 15 0.43 -5.91 -6.82
C ALA A 15 0.76 -5.46 -8.26
N ARG A 16 -0.26 -5.34 -9.12
CA ARG A 16 -0.12 -4.81 -10.47
C ARG A 16 0.41 -3.39 -10.48
N LEU A 17 -0.14 -2.52 -9.62
CA LEU A 17 0.33 -1.14 -9.48
C LEU A 17 1.80 -1.12 -9.07
N CYS A 18 2.19 -1.91 -8.07
CA CYS A 18 3.57 -1.99 -7.59
C CYS A 18 4.52 -2.49 -8.68
N ALA A 19 4.15 -3.54 -9.43
CA ALA A 19 4.94 -4.03 -10.55
C ALA A 19 5.13 -2.96 -11.63
N GLY A 20 4.06 -2.27 -12.02
CA GLY A 20 4.11 -1.22 -13.05
C GLY A 20 4.88 0.03 -12.64
N LEU A 21 5.03 0.28 -11.34
CA LEU A 21 5.73 1.45 -10.80
C LEU A 21 7.11 1.10 -10.20
N GLY A 22 7.58 -0.15 -10.31
CA GLY A 22 8.85 -0.59 -9.74
C GLY A 22 8.90 -0.52 -8.21
N LEU A 23 7.77 -0.71 -7.53
CA LEU A 23 7.67 -0.57 -6.08
C LEU A 23 7.61 -1.93 -5.39
N ARG A 24 8.27 -2.04 -4.22
CA ARG A 24 8.14 -3.22 -3.38
C ARG A 24 6.79 -3.28 -2.70
N LEU A 25 6.11 -4.42 -2.82
CA LEU A 25 4.90 -4.75 -2.08
C LEU A 25 5.24 -5.61 -0.86
N ASN A 26 4.94 -5.11 0.33
CA ASN A 26 5.01 -5.87 1.56
C ASN A 26 3.60 -6.27 1.98
N LEU A 27 3.37 -7.56 2.23
CA LEU A 27 2.15 -8.09 2.83
C LEU A 27 2.45 -8.55 4.25
N ILE A 28 1.60 -8.16 5.19
CA ILE A 28 1.75 -8.51 6.60
C ILE A 28 0.60 -9.45 6.98
N GLU A 29 0.95 -10.65 7.43
CA GLU A 29 0.01 -11.69 7.82
C GLU A 29 -0.72 -11.38 9.16
N PRO A 30 -1.86 -12.04 9.42
CA PRO A 30 -2.52 -13.03 8.57
C PRO A 30 -3.23 -12.39 7.37
N LEU A 31 -3.21 -13.06 6.21
CA LEU A 31 -3.99 -12.66 5.04
C LEU A 31 -5.39 -13.27 5.11
N GLY A 32 -6.40 -12.57 4.68
CA GLY A 32 -7.78 -13.07 4.57
C GLY A 32 -7.99 -14.08 3.43
N PHE A 33 -6.91 -14.49 2.75
CA PHE A 33 -6.94 -15.38 1.58
C PHE A 33 -5.60 -16.13 1.45
N GLN A 34 -5.57 -17.13 0.56
CA GLN A 34 -4.32 -17.80 0.20
C GLN A 34 -3.68 -17.15 -1.03
N LEU A 35 -2.35 -17.02 -1.04
CA LEU A 35 -1.62 -16.40 -2.17
C LEU A 35 -1.73 -17.18 -3.49
N ASN A 36 -2.15 -18.45 -3.45
CA ASN A 36 -2.50 -19.24 -4.63
C ASN A 36 -3.94 -19.07 -5.08
N ASP A 37 -4.70 -18.15 -4.47
CA ASP A 37 -6.10 -17.91 -4.78
C ASP A 37 -6.29 -17.56 -6.26
N ARG A 38 -7.29 -18.19 -6.88
CA ARG A 38 -7.61 -17.99 -8.30
C ARG A 38 -7.94 -16.54 -8.63
N TYR A 39 -8.51 -15.78 -7.69
CA TYR A 39 -8.86 -14.38 -7.88
C TYR A 39 -7.62 -13.46 -7.83
N LEU A 40 -6.67 -13.77 -6.98
CA LEU A 40 -5.38 -13.09 -6.95
C LEU A 40 -4.63 -13.32 -8.28
N ARG A 41 -4.60 -14.56 -8.75
CA ARG A 41 -3.97 -14.91 -10.04
C ARG A 41 -4.68 -14.26 -11.23
N ARG A 42 -6.02 -14.23 -11.27
CA ARG A 42 -6.78 -13.60 -12.36
C ARG A 42 -6.54 -12.10 -12.47
N ALA A 43 -6.34 -11.42 -11.36
CA ALA A 43 -6.00 -10.01 -11.36
C ALA A 43 -4.54 -9.75 -11.79
N GLY A 44 -3.68 -10.80 -11.87
CA GLY A 44 -2.25 -10.63 -11.92
C GLY A 44 -1.42 -11.57 -12.78
N LEU A 45 -2.02 -12.37 -13.68
CA LEU A 45 -1.29 -13.46 -14.36
C LEU A 45 -0.04 -13.01 -15.12
N ASP A 46 -0.06 -11.87 -15.77
CA ASP A 46 1.00 -11.46 -16.71
C ASP A 46 2.14 -10.69 -16.01
N TYR A 47 1.87 -10.03 -14.89
CA TYR A 47 2.85 -9.19 -14.17
C TYR A 47 3.28 -9.75 -12.81
N TRP A 48 2.69 -10.85 -12.33
CA TRP A 48 3.07 -11.46 -11.05
C TRP A 48 4.57 -11.78 -10.93
N PRO A 49 5.25 -12.26 -11.99
CA PRO A 49 6.70 -12.44 -11.96
C PRO A 49 7.51 -11.14 -11.78
N LEU A 50 6.90 -9.98 -12.06
CA LEU A 50 7.53 -8.67 -11.94
C LEU A 50 7.29 -8.01 -10.58
N VAL A 51 6.47 -8.61 -9.72
CA VAL A 51 6.16 -8.05 -8.39
C VAL A 51 7.29 -8.32 -7.43
N ASP A 52 7.97 -7.27 -6.98
CA ASP A 52 8.89 -7.36 -5.82
C ASP A 52 8.03 -7.53 -4.54
N LEU A 53 7.70 -8.79 -4.21
CA LEU A 53 6.82 -9.16 -3.11
C LEU A 53 7.62 -9.67 -1.92
N LYS A 54 7.33 -9.13 -0.73
CA LYS A 54 7.80 -9.68 0.54
C LYS A 54 6.63 -9.90 1.49
N ILE A 55 6.61 -11.08 2.13
CA ILE A 55 5.59 -11.45 3.12
C ILE A 55 6.26 -11.44 4.50
N TRP A 56 5.54 -10.91 5.47
CA TRP A 56 5.97 -10.82 6.84
C TRP A 56 4.99 -11.54 7.76
N PRO A 57 5.46 -12.30 8.74
CA PRO A 57 4.58 -13.07 9.62
C PRO A 57 3.69 -12.17 10.50
N ASP A 58 4.16 -10.96 10.82
CA ASP A 58 3.44 -10.00 11.63
C ASP A 58 4.01 -8.58 11.49
N TRP A 59 3.33 -7.61 12.10
CA TRP A 59 3.77 -6.22 12.14
C TRP A 59 5.09 -6.00 12.89
N PRO A 60 5.32 -6.59 14.09
CA PRO A 60 6.58 -6.46 14.79
C PRO A 60 7.80 -6.89 13.97
N ALA A 61 7.72 -8.02 13.28
CA ALA A 61 8.80 -8.50 12.41
C ALA A 61 9.10 -7.53 11.27
N PHE A 62 8.04 -7.01 10.63
CA PHE A 62 8.20 -5.97 9.61
C PHE A 62 8.83 -4.70 10.20
N ARG A 63 8.29 -4.19 11.30
CA ARG A 63 8.74 -2.92 11.91
C ARG A 63 10.20 -2.99 12.37
N ALA A 64 10.64 -4.11 12.94
CA ALA A 64 12.01 -4.34 13.33
C ALA A 64 13.00 -4.36 12.15
N ALA A 65 12.55 -4.83 10.98
CA ALA A 65 13.37 -4.88 9.77
C ALA A 65 13.28 -3.60 8.92
N TRP A 66 12.39 -2.67 9.24
CA TRP A 66 12.23 -1.42 8.49
C TRP A 66 13.40 -0.47 8.72
N GLN A 67 14.11 -0.15 7.65
CA GLN A 67 15.26 0.77 7.66
C GLN A 67 15.01 2.01 6.76
N GLY A 68 13.78 2.18 6.29
CA GLY A 68 13.40 3.34 5.49
C GLY A 68 13.12 4.58 6.35
N GLY A 69 12.53 5.58 5.70
CA GLY A 69 12.06 6.79 6.33
C GLY A 69 10.79 6.60 7.17
N ARG A 70 9.95 7.62 7.16
CA ARG A 70 8.69 7.61 7.90
C ARG A 70 7.71 6.58 7.33
N LEU A 71 6.97 5.93 8.21
CA LEU A 71 5.83 5.09 7.85
C LEU A 71 4.53 5.90 7.94
N TRP A 72 3.90 6.13 6.80
CA TRP A 72 2.64 6.82 6.69
C TRP A 72 1.49 5.81 6.68
N GLY A 73 0.74 5.74 7.77
CA GLY A 73 -0.48 4.96 7.83
C GLY A 73 -1.67 5.67 7.19
N THR A 74 -2.69 4.93 6.78
CA THR A 74 -3.90 5.50 6.21
C THR A 74 -5.12 5.27 7.10
N SER A 75 -5.90 6.31 7.30
CA SER A 75 -7.13 6.24 8.08
C SER A 75 -8.10 7.33 7.61
N ALA A 76 -9.37 6.98 7.43
CA ALA A 76 -10.42 7.96 7.13
C ALA A 76 -10.60 9.01 8.24
N ARG A 77 -10.13 8.71 9.46
CA ARG A 77 -10.21 9.59 10.64
C ARG A 77 -8.97 10.44 10.86
N ALA A 78 -7.94 10.31 10.02
CA ALA A 78 -6.70 11.10 10.16
C ALA A 78 -6.96 12.60 10.02
N GLY A 79 -6.13 13.42 10.69
CA GLY A 79 -6.16 14.87 10.55
C GLY A 79 -5.53 15.37 9.27
N ALA A 80 -4.40 14.77 8.87
CA ALA A 80 -3.61 15.22 7.73
C ALA A 80 -4.14 14.70 6.39
N LEU A 81 -4.27 15.57 5.41
CA LEU A 81 -4.54 15.19 4.02
C LEU A 81 -3.26 14.65 3.38
N TYR A 82 -3.37 13.59 2.59
CA TYR A 82 -2.23 13.00 1.87
C TYR A 82 -1.55 13.99 0.92
N SER A 83 -2.32 14.94 0.38
CA SER A 83 -1.80 15.99 -0.53
C SER A 83 -1.16 17.19 0.19
N ALA A 84 -1.29 17.27 1.51
CA ALA A 84 -0.75 18.38 2.30
C ALA A 84 0.56 18.05 3.04
N VAL A 85 1.03 16.82 2.94
CA VAL A 85 2.29 16.38 3.57
C VAL A 85 3.42 16.35 2.56
N LYS A 86 4.65 16.30 3.06
CA LYS A 86 5.86 16.11 2.25
C LYS A 86 6.34 14.69 2.39
N PHE A 87 6.36 13.97 1.29
CA PHE A 87 6.91 12.62 1.19
C PHE A 87 8.42 12.66 0.89
N SER A 88 9.13 11.65 1.38
CA SER A 88 10.52 11.35 1.03
C SER A 88 10.56 10.03 0.25
N ALA A 89 11.55 9.86 -0.60
CA ALA A 89 11.76 8.61 -1.34
C ALA A 89 12.00 7.39 -0.44
N ALA A 90 12.48 7.61 0.79
CA ALA A 90 12.69 6.56 1.77
C ALA A 90 11.43 6.19 2.56
N ASP A 91 10.32 6.93 2.41
CA ASP A 91 9.11 6.71 3.19
C ASP A 91 8.38 5.44 2.75
N GLY A 92 7.60 4.89 3.68
CA GLY A 92 6.71 3.77 3.43
C GLY A 92 5.24 4.14 3.64
N LEU A 93 4.37 3.55 2.81
CA LEU A 93 2.91 3.72 2.90
C LEU A 93 2.28 2.44 3.47
N VAL A 94 1.48 2.57 4.52
CA VAL A 94 0.83 1.45 5.22
C VAL A 94 -0.69 1.58 5.12
N PHE A 95 -1.31 0.55 4.57
CA PHE A 95 -2.76 0.47 4.38
C PHE A 95 -3.31 -0.70 5.20
N GLY A 96 -4.40 -0.45 5.89
CA GLY A 96 -5.06 -1.46 6.72
C GLY A 96 -6.03 -2.36 5.96
N PRO A 97 -6.58 -3.38 6.64
CA PRO A 97 -7.61 -4.24 6.11
C PRO A 97 -8.85 -3.44 5.70
N GLU A 98 -9.55 -3.95 4.69
CA GLU A 98 -10.64 -3.25 4.02
C GLU A 98 -11.84 -2.98 4.96
N THR A 99 -12.11 -3.89 5.89
CA THR A 99 -13.29 -3.80 6.75
C THR A 99 -13.11 -2.91 7.97
N ARG A 100 -11.89 -2.84 8.53
CA ARG A 100 -11.64 -2.17 9.83
C ARG A 100 -10.59 -1.07 9.79
N GLY A 101 -9.82 -0.95 8.68
CA GLY A 101 -8.72 -0.01 8.56
C GLY A 101 -7.52 -0.38 9.45
N LEU A 102 -6.55 0.50 9.56
CA LEU A 102 -5.38 0.28 10.41
C LEU A 102 -5.77 0.29 11.89
N PRO A 103 -5.44 -0.78 12.63
CA PRO A 103 -5.67 -0.81 14.06
C PRO A 103 -4.60 0.01 14.82
N PRO A 104 -4.92 0.48 16.04
CA PRO A 104 -4.02 1.34 16.83
C PRO A 104 -2.65 0.75 17.12
N GLU A 105 -2.57 -0.57 17.23
CA GLU A 105 -1.31 -1.31 17.45
C GLU A 105 -0.35 -1.26 16.25
N VAL A 106 -0.85 -0.94 15.06
CA VAL A 106 -0.01 -0.63 13.91
C VAL A 106 0.44 0.81 14.03
N CYS A 107 1.49 1.00 14.81
CA CYS A 107 2.09 2.31 15.06
C CYS A 107 2.81 2.80 13.79
N ALA A 108 2.06 3.38 12.87
CA ALA A 108 2.64 4.22 11.83
C ALA A 108 3.10 5.55 12.46
N ASP A 109 4.15 6.14 11.90
CA ASP A 109 4.74 7.37 12.44
C ASP A 109 3.78 8.57 12.29
N ALA A 110 2.90 8.51 11.31
CA ALA A 110 1.83 9.49 11.09
C ALA A 110 0.67 8.87 10.28
N LEU A 111 -0.50 9.48 10.37
CA LEU A 111 -1.70 9.04 9.65
C LEU A 111 -2.14 10.06 8.60
N LEU A 112 -2.52 9.55 7.44
CA LEU A 112 -3.02 10.30 6.29
C LEU A 112 -4.46 9.92 5.97
N LYS A 113 -5.19 10.85 5.37
CA LYS A 113 -6.50 10.58 4.77
C LYS A 113 -6.61 11.09 3.33
N VAL A 114 -7.43 10.40 2.56
CA VAL A 114 -7.99 10.93 1.32
C VAL A 114 -9.27 11.70 1.69
N PRO A 115 -9.43 12.95 1.22
CA PRO A 115 -10.66 13.70 1.48
C PRO A 115 -11.85 13.05 0.78
N LEU A 116 -12.95 12.83 1.51
CA LEU A 116 -14.16 12.23 1.00
C LEU A 116 -15.36 13.16 1.23
N ARG A 117 -16.37 13.05 0.37
CA ARG A 117 -17.64 13.75 0.58
C ARG A 117 -18.36 13.20 1.83
N PRO A 118 -19.12 14.03 2.54
CA PRO A 118 -19.98 13.54 3.61
C PRO A 118 -20.87 12.37 3.15
N GLY A 119 -21.00 11.36 3.98
CA GLY A 119 -21.76 10.14 3.68
C GLY A 119 -20.96 9.01 3.01
N ILE A 120 -19.80 9.29 2.45
CA ILE A 120 -18.87 8.26 1.95
C ILE A 120 -17.92 7.84 3.07
N ARG A 121 -17.88 6.54 3.39
CA ARG A 121 -17.08 6.03 4.52
C ARG A 121 -15.64 5.77 4.15
N SER A 122 -15.40 5.24 2.95
CA SER A 122 -14.07 4.84 2.47
C SER A 122 -14.06 4.71 0.95
N LEU A 123 -12.86 4.70 0.37
CA LEU A 123 -12.61 4.27 -1.01
C LEU A 123 -12.20 2.79 -1.02
N ASN A 124 -12.29 2.18 -2.19
CA ASN A 124 -11.65 0.90 -2.44
C ASN A 124 -10.16 0.98 -2.10
N LEU A 125 -9.60 -0.09 -1.50
CA LEU A 125 -8.22 -0.12 -1.05
C LEU A 125 -7.23 0.19 -2.19
N ALA A 126 -7.35 -0.49 -3.33
CA ALA A 126 -6.43 -0.29 -4.45
C ALA A 126 -6.51 1.14 -5.01
N THR A 127 -7.70 1.74 -5.03
CA THR A 127 -7.89 3.15 -5.41
C THR A 127 -7.17 4.08 -4.43
N CYS A 128 -7.31 3.84 -3.13
CA CYS A 128 -6.65 4.63 -2.10
C CYS A 128 -5.12 4.53 -2.22
N VAL A 129 -4.61 3.30 -2.42
CA VAL A 129 -3.18 3.05 -2.68
C VAL A 129 -2.71 3.83 -3.89
N GLY A 130 -3.43 3.77 -5.00
CA GLY A 130 -3.06 4.47 -6.24
C GLY A 130 -2.97 5.99 -6.06
N LEU A 131 -3.96 6.60 -5.39
CA LEU A 131 -3.98 8.05 -5.14
C LEU A 131 -2.79 8.52 -4.30
N ILE A 132 -2.54 7.86 -3.17
CA ILE A 132 -1.48 8.28 -2.23
C ILE A 132 -0.10 7.97 -2.80
N THR A 133 0.07 6.81 -3.43
CA THR A 133 1.33 6.42 -4.06
C THR A 133 1.66 7.36 -5.23
N GLY A 134 0.68 7.68 -6.08
CA GLY A 134 0.87 8.61 -7.19
C GLY A 134 1.33 9.99 -6.71
N GLU A 135 0.75 10.52 -5.64
CA GLU A 135 1.19 11.80 -5.06
C GLU A 135 2.61 11.70 -4.47
N ALA A 136 2.93 10.62 -3.75
CA ALA A 136 4.28 10.41 -3.22
C ALA A 136 5.33 10.35 -4.33
N LEU A 137 5.06 9.62 -5.41
CA LEU A 137 5.95 9.55 -6.57
C LEU A 137 6.09 10.90 -7.29
N ARG A 138 4.99 11.64 -7.42
CA ARG A 138 5.03 12.99 -8.00
C ARG A 138 5.94 13.93 -7.20
N GLN A 139 5.87 13.88 -5.87
CA GLN A 139 6.69 14.74 -5.01
C GLN A 139 8.16 14.34 -5.01
N THR A 140 8.45 13.05 -5.07
CA THR A 140 9.82 12.53 -4.97
C THR A 140 10.53 12.39 -6.32
N GLY A 141 9.80 12.51 -7.43
CA GLY A 141 10.35 12.31 -8.78
C GLY A 141 10.72 10.86 -9.10
N HIS A 142 10.27 9.89 -8.29
CA HIS A 142 10.62 8.47 -8.44
C HIS A 142 9.60 7.69 -9.26
N TRP A 143 9.08 8.28 -10.34
CA TRP A 143 8.32 7.52 -11.32
C TRP A 143 9.24 6.51 -12.02
N ALA A 144 8.70 5.32 -12.32
CA ALA A 144 9.40 4.40 -13.20
C ALA A 144 9.70 5.11 -14.52
N ASP A 145 10.97 5.19 -14.87
CA ASP A 145 11.40 5.76 -16.15
C ASP A 145 11.16 4.72 -17.25
N PRO A 146 10.21 4.95 -18.17
CA PRO A 146 9.96 4.00 -19.25
C PRO A 146 11.11 3.92 -20.26
N GLU A 147 12.04 4.87 -20.25
CA GLU A 147 13.19 4.94 -21.16
C GLU A 147 14.49 4.44 -20.51
N GLY A 148 14.52 4.25 -19.18
CA GLY A 148 15.72 3.83 -18.43
C GLY A 148 16.03 2.34 -18.45
N ALA A 149 15.28 1.52 -19.17
CA ALA A 149 15.48 0.08 -19.33
C ALA A 149 16.06 -0.25 -20.72
N ALA A 150 17.13 0.43 -21.12
CA ALA A 150 17.93 0.08 -22.28
C ALA A 150 19.28 -0.50 -21.84
#